data_72c75e1e264183772bfec7f4d030fa25
#
_entry.id   72c75e1e264183772bfec7f4d030fa25
#
_cell.length_a   1.000
_cell.length_b   1.000
_cell.length_c   1.000
_cell.angle_alpha   90.00
_cell.angle_beta   90.00
_cell.angle_gamma   90.00
#
_symmetry.space_group_name_H-M   'P 1'
#
loop_
_entity.id
_entity.type
_entity.pdbx_description
1 polymer ?
#
loop_
_entity_poly.entity_id
_entity_poly.type
_entity_poly.pdbx_seq_one_letter_code
_entity_poly.pdbx_strand_id
1 'polypeptide(L)' 'MTIEQTVVTIEQTVVTIEQTVVTIEQTVVTIEQTVVTIEITVVTIEQTVVTIEQ' A
#
# COMPACT_ATOMS: atom_id res chain seq x y z
N MET A 1 -15.54 -2.19 37.60
CA MET A 1 -14.95 -0.87 37.85
C MET A 1 -14.69 -0.17 36.55
N THR A 2 -14.92 1.11 36.52
CA THR A 2 -14.80 1.88 35.29
C THR A 2 -13.36 1.92 34.74
N ILE A 3 -12.37 1.89 35.62
CA ILE A 3 -10.98 1.98 35.21
C ILE A 3 -10.63 0.77 34.32
N GLU A 4 -11.03 -0.41 34.73
CA GLU A 4 -10.73 -1.61 33.96
C GLU A 4 -11.42 -1.57 32.60
N GLN A 5 -12.66 -1.12 32.53
CA GLN A 5 -13.38 -1.01 31.28
C GLN A 5 -12.72 0.03 30.38
N THR A 6 -12.25 1.12 30.96
CA THR A 6 -11.55 2.13 30.18
C THR A 6 -10.27 1.57 29.58
N VAL A 7 -9.52 0.79 30.36
CA VAL A 7 -8.28 0.19 29.85
C VAL A 7 -8.59 -0.76 28.70
N VAL A 8 -9.62 -1.60 28.85
CA VAL A 8 -9.99 -2.53 27.77
C VAL A 8 -10.39 -1.76 26.52
N THR A 9 -11.15 -0.67 26.66
CA THR A 9 -11.54 0.12 25.52
C THR A 9 -10.33 0.75 24.81
N ILE A 10 -9.37 1.23 25.58
CA ILE A 10 -8.16 1.79 25.04
C ILE A 10 -7.38 0.73 24.27
N GLU A 11 -7.25 -0.46 24.84
CA GLU A 11 -6.54 -1.53 24.17
C GLU A 11 -7.20 -1.93 22.85
N GLN A 12 -8.54 -2.01 22.84
CA GLN A 12 -9.26 -2.33 21.62
C GLN A 12 -9.07 -1.25 20.57
N THR A 13 -9.05 0.01 21.00
CA THR A 13 -8.81 1.13 20.08
C THR A 13 -7.41 1.03 19.47
N VAL A 14 -6.42 0.71 20.30
CA VAL A 14 -5.05 0.56 19.78
C VAL A 14 -4.96 -0.57 18.76
N VAL A 15 -5.59 -1.70 19.03
CA VAL A 15 -5.59 -2.81 18.08
C VAL A 15 -6.23 -2.39 16.77
N THR A 16 -7.34 -1.68 16.82
CA THR A 16 -8.03 -1.22 15.61
C THR A 16 -7.13 -0.28 14.81
N ILE A 17 -6.44 0.62 15.49
CA ILE A 17 -5.52 1.54 14.84
C ILE A 17 -4.39 0.77 14.16
N GLU A 18 -3.83 -0.22 14.83
CA GLU A 18 -2.76 -1.02 14.27
C GLU A 18 -3.22 -1.76 13.01
N GLN A 19 -4.42 -2.34 13.03
CA GLN A 19 -4.95 -3.02 11.86
C GLN A 19 -5.16 -2.05 10.71
N THR A 20 -5.61 -0.84 11.00
CA THR A 20 -5.79 0.17 9.97
C THR A 20 -4.44 0.55 9.35
N VAL A 21 -3.41 0.70 10.17
CA VAL A 21 -2.08 1.02 9.66
C VAL A 21 -1.56 -0.08 8.76
N VAL A 22 -1.73 -1.35 9.16
CA VAL A 22 -1.28 -2.47 8.33
C VAL A 22 -2.01 -2.46 6.98
N THR A 23 -3.30 -2.19 6.98
CA THR A 23 -4.08 -2.14 5.74
C THR A 23 -3.57 -1.02 4.82
N ILE A 24 -3.28 0.13 5.40
CA ILE A 24 -2.75 1.26 4.64
C ILE A 24 -1.39 0.89 4.04
N GLU A 25 -0.53 0.25 4.80
CA GLU A 25 0.78 -0.15 4.30
C GLU A 25 0.67 -1.13 3.14
N GLN A 26 -0.24 -2.10 3.23
CA GLN A 26 -0.46 -3.04 2.14
C GLN A 26 -0.96 -2.34 0.89
N THR A 27 -1.83 -1.35 1.07
CA THR A 27 -2.33 -0.57 -0.06
C THR A 27 -1.20 0.21 -0.72
N VAL A 28 -0.32 0.80 0.07
CA VAL A 28 0.82 1.55 -0.48
C VAL A 28 1.74 0.61 -1.26
N VAL A 29 2.03 -0.57 -0.73
CA VAL A 29 2.87 -1.53 -1.45
C VAL A 29 2.24 -1.91 -2.79
N THR A 30 0.93 -2.13 -2.80
CA THR A 30 0.25 -2.49 -4.04
C THR A 30 0.33 -1.36 -5.06
N ILE A 31 0.17 -0.12 -4.61
CA ILE A 31 0.28 1.03 -5.49
C ILE A 31 1.70 1.13 -6.05
N GLU A 32 2.71 0.92 -5.23
CA GLU A 32 4.09 0.98 -5.68
C GLU A 32 4.37 -0.09 -6.74
N GLN A 33 3.87 -1.31 -6.54
CA GLN A 33 4.05 -2.37 -7.53
C GLN A 33 3.36 -2.02 -8.84
N THR A 34 2.19 -1.40 -8.78
CA THR A 34 1.48 -0.97 -9.96
C THR A 34 2.27 0.09 -10.72
N VAL A 35 2.85 1.05 -9.99
CA VAL A 35 3.64 2.10 -10.64
C VAL A 35 4.86 1.49 -11.32
N VAL A 36 5.56 0.57 -10.66
CA VAL A 36 6.72 -0.09 -11.27
C VAL A 36 6.30 -0.82 -12.55
N THR A 37 5.19 -1.52 -12.51
CA THR A 37 4.72 -2.25 -13.69
C THR A 37 4.42 -1.29 -14.85
N ILE A 38 3.80 -0.17 -14.55
CA ILE A 38 3.50 0.84 -15.56
C ILE A 38 4.80 1.40 -16.16
N GLU A 39 5.79 1.68 -15.32
CA GLU A 39 7.06 2.20 -15.81
C GLU A 39 7.76 1.21 -16.73
N ILE A 40 7.76 -0.07 -16.36
CA ILE A 40 8.35 -1.09 -17.20
C ILE A 40 7.62 -1.17 -18.54
N THR A 41 6.31 -1.08 -18.51
CA THR A 41 5.52 -1.12 -19.73
C THR A 41 5.84 0.07 -20.64
N VAL A 42 5.97 1.26 -20.06
CA VAL A 42 6.31 2.44 -20.85
C VAL A 42 7.69 2.29 -21.49
N VAL A 43 8.68 1.82 -20.73
CA VAL A 43 10.02 1.62 -21.28
C VAL A 43 9.97 0.60 -22.41
N THR A 44 9.22 -0.47 -22.25
CA THR A 44 9.12 -1.50 -23.28
C THR A 44 8.49 -0.94 -24.55
N ILE A 45 7.48 -0.11 -24.41
CA ILE A 45 6.82 0.53 -25.54
C ILE A 45 7.81 1.47 -26.26
N GLU A 46 8.57 2.24 -25.48
CA GLU A 46 9.56 3.15 -26.09
C GLU A 46 10.62 2.38 -26.88
N GLN A 47 11.10 1.26 -26.33
CA GLN A 47 12.07 0.44 -27.05
C GLN A 47 11.48 -0.14 -28.32
N THR A 48 10.22 -0.54 -28.27
CA THR A 48 9.55 -1.07 -29.45
C THR A 48 9.44 0.00 -30.53
N VAL A 49 9.07 1.22 -30.12
CA VAL A 49 8.96 2.32 -31.10
C VAL A 49 10.32 2.61 -31.72
N VAL A 50 11.37 2.66 -30.93
CA VAL A 50 12.72 2.90 -31.47
C VAL A 50 13.09 1.80 -32.48
N THR A 51 12.80 0.55 -32.16
CA THR A 51 13.11 -0.54 -33.03
C THR A 51 12.34 -0.42 -34.36
N ILE A 52 11.09 -0.01 -34.31
CA ILE A 52 10.28 0.16 -35.48
C ILE A 52 10.84 1.29 -36.39
N GLU A 53 11.31 2.36 -35.76
CA GLU A 53 11.84 3.50 -36.51
C GLU A 53 13.15 3.19 -37.20
N GLN A 54 13.91 2.24 -36.66
CA GLN A 54 15.14 1.82 -37.31
C GLN A 54 14.84 1.01 -38.54
#